data_70bedcbe80c0976d23949634384a44de
#
_entry.id   70bedcbe80c0976d23949634384a44de
#
_cell.length_a   1.000
_cell.length_b   1.000
_cell.length_c   1.000
_cell.angle_alpha   90.00
_cell.angle_beta   90.00
_cell.angle_gamma   90.00
#
_symmetry.space_group_name_H-M   'P 1'
#
loop_
_entity.id
_entity.type
_entity.pdbx_description
1 polymer ?
#
loop_
_entity_poly.entity_id
_entity_poly.type
_entity_poly.pdbx_seq_one_letter_code
_entity_poly.pdbx_strand_id
1 'polypeptide(L)'
;MILLSSEGPPRYRRTLAASDLAARYDAAAPRWHRTMQRLGYPHAYARLFDELRRSGVLDRRPLAPRVLDCGLGTGTLSAAFARAVSGVTIVTGIDISLAMLRHAAVNLAAVGATADLQRADARCLPYRDGAFDTVLSAHMLEHVPAPRVALAEMARVLRPGGLLIVVAVRATVVDAVTRLKWGHACICPGDLGRWMTQEGIRDVRRQLLGSAWRPARWLSQAFVGRKGSSRREEQTSWVVGSAK
;
A
#
# COMPACT_ATOMS: atom_id res chain seq x y z
N MET A 1 11.62 -42.61 -7.19
CA MET A 1 10.25 -42.15 -6.87
C MET A 1 10.29 -41.52 -5.48
N ILE A 2 10.59 -40.21 -5.40
CA ILE A 2 10.70 -39.47 -4.15
C ILE A 2 9.41 -38.64 -4.05
N LEU A 3 8.59 -39.02 -3.05
CA LEU A 3 7.38 -38.31 -2.67
C LEU A 3 7.78 -36.99 -2.00
N LEU A 4 7.53 -35.87 -2.62
CA LEU A 4 7.61 -34.55 -2.00
C LEU A 4 6.37 -34.38 -1.11
N SER A 5 6.59 -34.37 0.17
CA SER A 5 5.62 -34.12 1.23
C SER A 5 5.05 -32.70 1.10
N SER A 6 3.73 -32.62 1.13
CA SER A 6 2.95 -31.40 1.22
C SER A 6 3.38 -30.56 2.43
N GLU A 7 3.98 -29.41 2.19
CA GLU A 7 4.17 -28.41 3.22
C GLU A 7 2.80 -27.87 3.66
N GLY A 8 2.47 -28.08 4.94
CA GLY A 8 1.29 -27.51 5.56
C GLY A 8 1.36 -25.97 5.60
N PRO A 9 0.22 -25.29 5.82
CA PRO A 9 0.17 -23.84 5.82
C PRO A 9 1.15 -23.24 6.84
N PRO A 10 1.79 -22.10 6.54
CA PRO A 10 2.75 -21.48 7.43
C PRO A 10 2.11 -21.26 8.81
N ARG A 11 2.77 -21.75 9.87
CA ARG A 11 2.31 -21.60 11.26
C ARG A 11 2.33 -20.11 11.60
N TYR A 12 1.19 -19.44 11.48
CA TYR A 12 0.97 -18.11 12.04
C TYR A 12 1.17 -18.21 13.56
N ARG A 13 2.29 -17.71 14.06
CA ARG A 13 2.41 -17.43 15.49
C ARG A 13 1.30 -16.46 15.86
N ARG A 14 0.63 -16.72 17.01
CA ARG A 14 -0.46 -15.95 17.62
C ARG A 14 -0.47 -14.49 17.13
N THR A 15 -1.35 -14.16 16.21
CA THR A 15 -1.59 -12.78 15.77
C THR A 15 -2.12 -12.00 16.96
N LEU A 16 -1.48 -10.87 17.27
CA LEU A 16 -1.96 -9.96 18.29
C LEU A 16 -3.41 -9.55 17.99
N ALA A 17 -4.23 -9.39 19.01
CA ALA A 17 -5.54 -8.78 18.83
C ALA A 17 -5.37 -7.36 18.23
N ALA A 18 -6.33 -6.89 17.48
CA ALA A 18 -6.25 -5.57 16.84
C ALA A 18 -6.01 -4.44 17.87
N SER A 19 -6.54 -4.58 19.09
CA SER A 19 -6.30 -3.68 20.22
C SER A 19 -4.83 -3.64 20.64
N ASP A 20 -4.18 -4.82 20.75
CA ASP A 20 -2.79 -4.91 21.18
C ASP A 20 -1.85 -4.34 20.11
N LEU A 21 -2.19 -4.57 18.84
CA LEU A 21 -1.46 -4.02 17.72
C LEU A 21 -1.59 -2.49 17.69
N ALA A 22 -2.79 -1.95 17.88
CA ALA A 22 -3.02 -0.50 17.97
C ALA A 22 -2.22 0.15 19.09
N ALA A 23 -2.24 -0.43 20.31
CA ALA A 23 -1.49 0.09 21.45
C ALA A 23 0.04 0.10 21.19
N ARG A 24 0.57 -0.93 20.53
CA ARG A 24 2.00 -0.98 20.13
C ARG A 24 2.37 0.12 19.15
N TYR A 25 1.52 0.40 18.16
CA TYR A 25 1.75 1.47 17.20
C TYR A 25 1.55 2.85 17.81
N ASP A 26 0.60 3.03 18.73
CA ASP A 26 0.46 4.26 19.50
C ASP A 26 1.74 4.59 20.28
N ALA A 27 2.32 3.60 20.95
CA ALA A 27 3.59 3.76 21.67
C ALA A 27 4.80 3.99 20.74
N ALA A 28 4.75 3.44 19.54
CA ALA A 28 5.84 3.55 18.57
C ALA A 28 5.82 4.87 17.76
N ALA A 29 4.66 5.50 17.61
CA ALA A 29 4.44 6.62 16.70
C ALA A 29 5.47 7.77 16.82
N PRO A 30 5.86 8.24 18.03
CA PRO A 30 6.85 9.33 18.15
C PRO A 30 8.24 8.98 17.62
N ARG A 31 8.59 7.68 17.67
CA ARG A 31 9.90 7.17 17.18
C ARG A 31 9.83 6.72 15.73
N TRP A 32 8.65 6.28 15.28
CA TRP A 32 8.43 5.73 13.94
C TRP A 32 8.80 6.72 12.85
N HIS A 33 8.29 7.95 12.94
CA HIS A 33 8.59 9.00 11.97
C HIS A 33 10.11 9.23 11.84
N ARG A 34 10.82 9.38 12.98
CA ARG A 34 12.29 9.55 12.97
C ARG A 34 13.01 8.33 12.37
N THR A 35 12.51 7.13 12.62
CA THR A 35 13.07 5.90 12.04
C THR A 35 12.91 5.90 10.53
N MET A 36 11.74 6.23 10.01
CA MET A 36 11.48 6.33 8.57
C MET A 36 12.40 7.37 7.90
N GLN A 37 12.59 8.52 8.53
CA GLN A 37 13.50 9.54 8.06
C GLN A 37 14.97 9.04 8.00
N ARG A 38 15.46 8.42 9.07
CA ARG A 38 16.83 7.88 9.15
C ARG A 38 17.09 6.77 8.12
N LEU A 39 16.12 5.92 7.87
CA LEU A 39 16.20 4.86 6.86
C LEU A 39 16.07 5.40 5.42
N GLY A 40 15.69 6.67 5.25
CA GLY A 40 15.60 7.35 3.96
C GLY A 40 14.31 7.07 3.18
N TYR A 41 13.24 6.61 3.85
CA TYR A 41 11.96 6.33 3.17
C TYR A 41 11.33 7.54 2.49
N PRO A 42 11.34 8.78 3.04
CA PRO A 42 10.79 9.92 2.31
C PRO A 42 11.43 10.12 0.94
N HIS A 43 12.76 9.96 0.87
CA HIS A 43 13.50 10.07 -0.37
C HIS A 43 13.23 8.90 -1.33
N ALA A 44 13.14 7.69 -0.77
CA ALA A 44 12.83 6.49 -1.53
C ALA A 44 11.44 6.56 -2.19
N TYR A 45 10.44 7.04 -1.46
CA TYR A 45 9.08 7.23 -1.99
C TYR A 45 9.01 8.37 -3.00
N ALA A 46 9.70 9.49 -2.78
CA ALA A 46 9.77 10.55 -3.78
C ALA A 46 10.31 10.04 -5.12
N ARG A 47 11.41 9.25 -5.08
CA ARG A 47 11.96 8.65 -6.30
C ARG A 47 11.03 7.62 -6.94
N LEU A 48 10.31 6.82 -6.15
CA LEU A 48 9.30 5.91 -6.68
C LEU A 48 8.26 6.67 -7.51
N PHE A 49 7.71 7.73 -6.96
CA PHE A 49 6.68 8.52 -7.65
C PHE A 49 7.24 9.30 -8.85
N ASP A 50 8.47 9.80 -8.77
CA ASP A 50 9.16 10.41 -9.91
C ASP A 50 9.36 9.42 -11.07
N GLU A 51 9.65 8.17 -10.76
CA GLU A 51 9.81 7.13 -11.75
C GLU A 51 8.46 6.72 -12.36
N LEU A 52 7.42 6.57 -11.53
CA LEU A 52 6.05 6.30 -11.99
C LEU A 52 5.50 7.44 -12.86
N ARG A 53 5.88 8.69 -12.59
CA ARG A 53 5.54 9.84 -13.45
C ARG A 53 6.29 9.79 -14.77
N ARG A 54 7.63 9.60 -14.74
CA ARG A 54 8.44 9.52 -15.97
C ARG A 54 8.02 8.37 -16.88
N SER A 55 7.55 7.26 -16.31
CA SER A 55 7.05 6.11 -17.08
C SER A 55 5.58 6.27 -17.54
N GLY A 56 4.93 7.40 -17.31
CA GLY A 56 3.54 7.66 -17.69
C GLY A 56 2.50 6.89 -16.86
N VAL A 57 2.91 6.18 -15.81
CA VAL A 57 1.98 5.43 -14.95
C VAL A 57 1.08 6.38 -14.17
N LEU A 58 1.61 7.52 -13.72
CA LEU A 58 0.85 8.54 -13.00
C LEU A 58 0.10 9.51 -13.91
N ASP A 59 0.44 9.65 -15.17
CA ASP A 59 -0.18 10.62 -16.10
C ASP A 59 -1.60 10.24 -16.53
N ARG A 60 -2.00 8.98 -16.34
CA ARG A 60 -3.33 8.45 -16.68
C ARG A 60 -4.36 8.60 -15.55
N ARG A 61 -4.17 9.55 -14.65
CA ARG A 61 -5.08 9.78 -13.51
C ARG A 61 -5.94 11.02 -13.72
N PRO A 62 -7.07 11.15 -12.99
CA PRO A 62 -7.82 12.39 -12.92
C PRO A 62 -6.96 13.53 -12.33
N LEU A 63 -7.31 14.77 -12.65
CA LEU A 63 -6.63 15.97 -12.14
C LEU A 63 -6.66 16.07 -10.61
N ALA A 64 -7.74 15.60 -9.98
CA ALA A 64 -7.88 15.52 -8.53
C ALA A 64 -8.25 14.07 -8.12
N PRO A 65 -7.28 13.16 -8.04
CA PRO A 65 -7.55 11.77 -7.73
C PRO A 65 -8.04 11.59 -6.30
N ARG A 66 -9.05 10.73 -6.13
CA ARG A 66 -9.46 10.24 -4.81
C ARG A 66 -8.46 9.17 -4.37
N VAL A 67 -7.71 9.46 -3.34
CA VAL A 67 -6.62 8.62 -2.85
C VAL A 67 -6.97 8.03 -1.51
N LEU A 68 -6.79 6.73 -1.35
CA LEU A 68 -6.84 6.04 -0.06
C LEU A 68 -5.43 5.53 0.29
N ASP A 69 -4.98 5.77 1.51
CA ASP A 69 -3.78 5.12 2.08
C ASP A 69 -4.20 4.20 3.23
N CYS A 70 -4.00 2.90 3.03
CA CYS A 70 -4.33 1.84 3.98
C CYS A 70 -3.14 1.53 4.88
N GLY A 71 -3.31 1.76 6.19
CA GLY A 71 -2.21 1.71 7.14
C GLY A 71 -1.26 2.89 6.93
N LEU A 72 -1.84 4.08 6.87
CA LEU A 72 -1.17 5.35 6.57
C LEU A 72 0.08 5.61 7.42
N GLY A 73 0.12 5.07 8.67
CA GLY A 73 1.19 5.35 9.62
C GLY A 73 1.34 6.86 9.84
N THR A 74 2.55 7.37 9.71
CA THR A 74 2.82 8.81 9.81
C THR A 74 2.65 9.57 8.49
N GLY A 75 2.02 8.99 7.47
CA GLY A 75 1.69 9.65 6.20
C GLY A 75 2.87 9.87 5.25
N THR A 76 3.98 9.19 5.47
CA THR A 76 5.21 9.41 4.68
C THR A 76 5.04 9.06 3.20
N LEU A 77 4.34 7.95 2.88
CA LEU A 77 4.08 7.55 1.50
C LEU A 77 3.12 8.52 0.83
N SER A 78 2.01 8.85 1.49
CA SER A 78 1.01 9.80 0.99
C SER A 78 1.55 11.21 0.82
N ALA A 79 2.42 11.68 1.70
CA ALA A 79 3.09 12.98 1.54
C ALA A 79 3.99 13.01 0.30
N ALA A 80 4.71 11.92 0.02
CA ALA A 80 5.51 11.80 -1.20
C ALA A 80 4.63 11.73 -2.46
N PHE A 81 3.50 11.02 -2.39
CA PHE A 81 2.51 10.97 -3.47
C PHE A 81 1.94 12.37 -3.75
N ALA A 82 1.47 13.09 -2.71
CA ALA A 82 0.88 14.42 -2.85
C ALA A 82 1.84 15.42 -3.51
N ARG A 83 3.13 15.35 -3.21
CA ARG A 83 4.16 16.17 -3.87
C ARG A 83 4.38 15.81 -5.35
N ALA A 84 4.18 14.56 -5.71
CA ALA A 84 4.42 14.07 -7.07
C ALA A 84 3.25 14.32 -8.02
N VAL A 85 2.05 14.54 -7.46
CA VAL A 85 0.84 14.79 -8.25
C VAL A 85 0.56 16.29 -8.34
N SER A 86 0.15 16.77 -9.51
CA SER A 86 -0.27 18.15 -9.70
C SER A 86 -1.70 18.34 -9.21
N GLY A 87 -1.99 19.46 -8.54
CA GLY A 87 -3.33 19.82 -8.09
C GLY A 87 -3.58 19.58 -6.59
N VAL A 88 -4.79 19.94 -6.15
CA VAL A 88 -5.22 19.71 -4.75
C VAL A 88 -5.42 18.22 -4.52
N THR A 89 -4.67 17.66 -3.59
CA THR A 89 -4.78 16.26 -3.23
C THR A 89 -5.52 16.11 -1.91
N ILE A 90 -6.66 15.42 -1.95
CA ILE A 90 -7.35 14.97 -0.75
C ILE A 90 -6.91 13.53 -0.51
N VAL A 91 -6.21 13.30 0.61
CA VAL A 91 -5.79 11.98 1.04
C VAL A 91 -6.77 11.48 2.09
N THR A 92 -7.55 10.47 1.72
CA THR A 92 -8.25 9.66 2.71
C THR A 92 -7.24 8.66 3.28
N GLY A 93 -7.09 8.60 4.60
CA GLY A 93 -6.13 7.72 5.24
C GLY A 93 -6.74 6.93 6.38
N ILE A 94 -6.44 5.65 6.46
CA ILE A 94 -6.83 4.82 7.59
C ILE A 94 -5.62 4.23 8.32
N ASP A 95 -5.74 4.16 9.64
CA ASP A 95 -4.81 3.42 10.50
C ASP A 95 -5.55 2.93 11.75
N ILE A 96 -5.07 1.86 12.37
CA ILE A 96 -5.61 1.39 13.65
C ILE A 96 -5.12 2.22 14.84
N SER A 97 -4.03 2.98 14.68
CA SER A 97 -3.39 3.82 15.69
C SER A 97 -3.80 5.28 15.54
N LEU A 98 -4.45 5.83 16.57
CA LEU A 98 -4.78 7.25 16.60
C LEU A 98 -3.53 8.15 16.69
N ALA A 99 -2.48 7.70 17.35
CA ALA A 99 -1.23 8.45 17.42
C ALA A 99 -0.57 8.56 16.03
N MET A 100 -0.60 7.50 15.22
CA MET A 100 -0.13 7.54 13.83
C MET A 100 -0.92 8.56 13.00
N LEU A 101 -2.26 8.54 13.08
CA LEU A 101 -3.11 9.47 12.34
C LEU A 101 -2.85 10.93 12.71
N ARG A 102 -2.61 11.23 14.00
CA ARG A 102 -2.23 12.59 14.44
C ARG A 102 -0.91 13.05 13.81
N HIS A 103 0.11 12.20 13.77
CA HIS A 103 1.36 12.51 13.10
C HIS A 103 1.18 12.68 11.59
N ALA A 104 0.34 11.85 10.97
CA ALA A 104 0.05 11.95 9.55
C ALA A 104 -0.63 13.28 9.19
N ALA A 105 -1.59 13.74 9.99
CA ALA A 105 -2.25 15.02 9.77
C ALA A 105 -1.24 16.18 9.68
N VAL A 106 -0.27 16.23 10.61
CA VAL A 106 0.80 17.24 10.61
C VAL A 106 1.69 17.12 9.36
N ASN A 107 2.09 15.90 9.02
CA ASN A 107 2.98 15.66 7.88
C ASN A 107 2.31 15.95 6.53
N LEU A 108 1.03 15.66 6.38
CA LEU A 108 0.25 15.96 5.17
C LEU A 108 -0.02 17.46 5.03
N ALA A 109 -0.36 18.14 6.12
CA ALA A 109 -0.52 19.60 6.13
C ALA A 109 0.79 20.31 5.72
N ALA A 110 1.95 19.81 6.17
CA ALA A 110 3.26 20.37 5.82
C ALA A 110 3.60 20.28 4.32
N VAL A 111 2.87 19.48 3.55
CA VAL A 111 3.02 19.38 2.09
C VAL A 111 1.81 19.97 1.33
N GLY A 112 0.92 20.68 2.02
CA GLY A 112 -0.26 21.31 1.43
C GLY A 112 -1.37 20.32 1.02
N ALA A 113 -1.32 19.08 1.49
CA ALA A 113 -2.35 18.08 1.23
C ALA A 113 -3.47 18.18 2.29
N THR A 114 -4.72 18.12 1.84
CA THR A 114 -5.87 17.96 2.72
C THR A 114 -5.98 16.48 3.13
N ALA A 115 -6.22 16.22 4.41
CA ALA A 115 -6.31 14.88 4.96
C ALA A 115 -7.70 14.61 5.56
N ASP A 116 -8.32 13.51 5.13
CA ASP A 116 -9.50 12.91 5.78
C ASP A 116 -9.05 11.60 6.42
N LEU A 117 -8.82 11.63 7.75
CA LEU A 117 -8.16 10.55 8.47
C LEU A 117 -9.14 9.85 9.42
N GLN A 118 -9.19 8.52 9.30
CA GLN A 118 -10.13 7.71 10.04
C GLN A 118 -9.45 6.50 10.70
N ARG A 119 -9.81 6.21 11.95
CA ARG A 119 -9.41 4.97 12.59
C ARG A 119 -10.24 3.82 12.02
N ALA A 120 -9.60 2.90 11.30
CA ALA A 120 -10.28 1.75 10.69
C ALA A 120 -9.32 0.56 10.52
N ASP A 121 -9.92 -0.62 10.33
CA ASP A 121 -9.20 -1.86 10.00
C ASP A 121 -9.21 -2.05 8.48
N ALA A 122 -8.04 -2.23 7.90
CA ALA A 122 -7.89 -2.45 6.46
C ALA A 122 -8.56 -3.73 5.95
N ARG A 123 -8.96 -4.65 6.83
CA ARG A 123 -9.68 -5.89 6.50
C ARG A 123 -11.18 -5.70 6.30
N CYS A 124 -11.70 -4.51 6.67
CA CYS A 124 -13.10 -4.14 6.52
C CYS A 124 -13.19 -2.62 6.28
N LEU A 125 -12.96 -2.21 5.04
CA LEU A 125 -12.90 -0.79 4.68
C LEU A 125 -14.32 -0.20 4.62
N PRO A 126 -14.58 0.94 5.31
CA PRO A 126 -15.90 1.56 5.36
C PRO A 126 -16.22 2.36 4.09
N TYR A 127 -15.80 1.86 2.94
CA TYR A 127 -15.99 2.51 1.65
C TYR A 127 -16.66 1.59 0.65
N ARG A 128 -17.44 2.16 -0.26
CA ARG A 128 -18.09 1.42 -1.35
C ARG A 128 -17.08 0.94 -2.39
N ASP A 129 -17.48 -0.02 -3.19
CA ASP A 129 -16.71 -0.51 -4.33
C ASP A 129 -16.38 0.64 -5.29
N GLY A 130 -15.13 0.65 -5.77
CA GLY A 130 -14.67 1.63 -6.75
C GLY A 130 -14.65 3.07 -6.24
N ALA A 131 -14.58 3.29 -4.94
CA ALA A 131 -14.59 4.64 -4.36
C ALA A 131 -13.35 5.46 -4.70
N PHE A 132 -12.20 4.82 -4.96
CA PHE A 132 -10.91 5.47 -5.10
C PHE A 132 -10.27 5.28 -6.47
N ASP A 133 -9.55 6.29 -6.92
CA ASP A 133 -8.75 6.27 -8.15
C ASP A 133 -7.36 5.67 -7.92
N THR A 134 -6.84 5.84 -6.71
CA THR A 134 -5.54 5.30 -6.28
C THR A 134 -5.66 4.76 -4.85
N VAL A 135 -5.13 3.57 -4.63
CA VAL A 135 -4.98 2.98 -3.29
C VAL A 135 -3.49 2.76 -3.02
N LEU A 136 -3.04 3.26 -1.89
CA LEU A 136 -1.68 3.17 -1.39
C LEU A 136 -1.63 2.28 -0.15
N SER A 137 -0.52 1.61 0.07
CA SER A 137 -0.20 0.97 1.35
C SER A 137 1.30 0.79 1.48
N ALA A 138 1.87 1.07 2.65
CA ALA A 138 3.29 0.83 2.91
C ALA A 138 3.50 0.14 4.25
N HIS A 139 4.16 -1.03 4.21
CA HIS A 139 4.56 -1.78 5.41
C HIS A 139 3.39 -2.09 6.37
N MET A 140 2.18 -2.26 5.84
CA MET A 140 0.99 -2.57 6.62
C MET A 140 0.65 -4.06 6.53
N LEU A 141 0.68 -4.63 5.33
CA LEU A 141 0.21 -6.00 5.09
C LEU A 141 0.98 -7.04 5.92
N GLU A 142 2.24 -6.80 6.22
CA GLU A 142 3.07 -7.68 7.03
C GLU A 142 2.61 -7.76 8.50
N HIS A 143 1.87 -6.76 8.96
CA HIS A 143 1.42 -6.62 10.34
C HIS A 143 -0.04 -7.01 10.54
N VAL A 144 -0.78 -7.15 9.46
CA VAL A 144 -2.22 -7.45 9.50
C VAL A 144 -2.44 -8.97 9.59
N PRO A 145 -3.27 -9.45 10.53
CA PRO A 145 -3.80 -10.80 10.46
C PRO A 145 -4.62 -10.96 9.17
N ALA A 146 -4.39 -12.03 8.42
CA ALA A 146 -5.02 -12.27 7.13
C ALA A 146 -4.78 -11.15 6.07
N PRO A 147 -3.52 -10.93 5.64
CA PRO A 147 -3.16 -9.85 4.71
C PRO A 147 -3.88 -9.94 3.35
N ARG A 148 -4.29 -11.14 2.93
CA ARG A 148 -5.08 -11.31 1.70
C ARG A 148 -6.45 -10.66 1.80
N VAL A 149 -7.10 -10.69 2.96
CA VAL A 149 -8.40 -10.02 3.18
C VAL A 149 -8.24 -8.50 3.04
N ALA A 150 -7.18 -7.93 3.64
CA ALA A 150 -6.90 -6.51 3.49
C ALA A 150 -6.59 -6.14 2.02
N LEU A 151 -5.85 -6.97 1.31
CA LEU A 151 -5.54 -6.75 -0.11
C LEU A 151 -6.81 -6.83 -0.98
N ALA A 152 -7.72 -7.78 -0.72
CA ALA A 152 -9.00 -7.89 -1.40
C ALA A 152 -9.87 -6.64 -1.18
N GLU A 153 -9.92 -6.11 0.05
CA GLU A 153 -10.62 -4.86 0.37
C GLU A 153 -10.00 -3.66 -0.37
N MET A 154 -8.67 -3.55 -0.39
CA MET A 154 -7.97 -2.51 -1.17
C MET A 154 -8.32 -2.60 -2.66
N ALA A 155 -8.36 -3.82 -3.22
CA ALA A 155 -8.78 -4.03 -4.60
C ALA A 155 -10.28 -3.74 -4.82
N ARG A 156 -11.15 -4.05 -3.85
CA ARG A 156 -12.60 -3.79 -3.93
C ARG A 156 -12.89 -2.30 -4.05
N VAL A 157 -12.30 -1.50 -3.16
CA VAL A 157 -12.54 -0.05 -3.11
C VAL A 157 -11.86 0.73 -4.24
N LEU A 158 -10.92 0.11 -4.95
CA LEU A 158 -10.27 0.67 -6.13
C LEU A 158 -11.19 0.57 -7.34
N ARG A 159 -11.38 1.66 -8.10
CA ARG A 159 -12.20 1.64 -9.31
C ARG A 159 -11.52 0.86 -10.44
N PRO A 160 -12.27 0.38 -11.44
CA PRO A 160 -11.69 -0.14 -12.69
C PRO A 160 -10.70 0.87 -13.29
N GLY A 161 -9.55 0.40 -13.76
CA GLY A 161 -8.45 1.23 -14.26
C GLY A 161 -7.68 1.99 -13.18
N GLY A 162 -8.12 1.95 -11.91
CA GLY A 162 -7.45 2.59 -10.78
C GLY A 162 -6.08 1.98 -10.47
N LEU A 163 -5.23 2.72 -9.77
CA LEU A 163 -3.85 2.36 -9.47
C LEU A 163 -3.70 1.84 -8.04
N LEU A 164 -3.15 0.63 -7.89
CA LEU A 164 -2.76 0.06 -6.61
C LEU A 164 -1.24 0.12 -6.45
N ILE A 165 -0.77 0.69 -5.34
CA ILE A 165 0.65 0.76 -4.99
C ILE A 165 0.83 0.17 -3.60
N VAL A 166 1.57 -0.93 -3.50
CA VAL A 166 1.88 -1.61 -2.25
C VAL A 166 3.38 -1.65 -2.05
N VAL A 167 3.86 -1.10 -0.94
CA VAL A 167 5.25 -1.22 -0.52
C VAL A 167 5.34 -2.25 0.60
N ALA A 168 6.19 -3.25 0.40
CA ALA A 168 6.40 -4.34 1.35
C ALA A 168 7.87 -4.55 1.66
N VAL A 169 8.17 -5.12 2.83
CA VAL A 169 9.52 -5.50 3.23
C VAL A 169 10.02 -6.61 2.31
N ARG A 170 11.28 -6.54 1.94
CA ARG A 170 11.96 -7.64 1.23
C ARG A 170 12.35 -8.73 2.22
N ALA A 171 12.18 -9.98 1.81
CA ALA A 171 12.71 -11.11 2.58
C ALA A 171 14.25 -11.04 2.57
N THR A 172 14.83 -10.51 3.63
CA THR A 172 16.27 -10.37 3.85
C THR A 172 16.63 -10.90 5.23
N VAL A 173 17.93 -11.05 5.51
CA VAL A 173 18.39 -11.42 6.85
C VAL A 173 17.90 -10.42 7.91
N VAL A 174 17.82 -9.13 7.55
CA VAL A 174 17.29 -8.07 8.43
C VAL A 174 15.82 -8.30 8.75
N ASP A 175 15.03 -8.81 7.78
CA ASP A 175 13.64 -9.18 8.00
C ASP A 175 13.48 -10.29 9.07
N ALA A 176 14.38 -11.26 9.12
CA ALA A 176 14.37 -12.30 10.16
C ALA A 176 14.52 -11.72 11.57
N VAL A 177 15.36 -10.70 11.76
CA VAL A 177 15.57 -10.01 13.04
C VAL A 177 14.37 -9.10 13.37
N THR A 178 13.85 -8.37 12.40
CA THR A 178 12.70 -7.49 12.62
C THR A 178 11.41 -8.28 12.90
N ARG A 179 11.23 -9.45 12.30
CA ARG A 179 10.14 -10.39 12.62
C ARG A 179 10.17 -10.84 14.10
N LEU A 180 11.35 -11.11 14.62
CA LEU A 180 11.50 -11.49 16.03
C LEU A 180 11.04 -10.35 16.96
N LYS A 181 11.33 -9.11 16.60
CA LYS A 181 11.01 -7.91 17.37
C LYS A 181 9.54 -7.46 17.23
N TRP A 182 8.98 -7.53 16.02
CA TRP A 182 7.67 -6.97 15.71
C TRP A 182 6.56 -8.01 15.53
N GLY A 183 6.90 -9.30 15.44
CA GLY A 183 5.94 -10.40 15.29
C GLY A 183 5.18 -10.41 13.96
N HIS A 184 5.71 -9.73 12.91
CA HIS A 184 5.07 -9.64 11.63
C HIS A 184 5.30 -10.88 10.74
N ALA A 185 4.40 -11.11 9.79
CA ALA A 185 4.53 -12.17 8.81
C ALA A 185 5.45 -11.75 7.67
N CYS A 186 6.27 -12.67 7.16
CA CYS A 186 6.97 -12.44 5.90
C CYS A 186 6.00 -12.69 4.75
N ILE A 187 5.78 -11.68 3.93
CA ILE A 187 5.08 -11.85 2.66
C ILE A 187 6.15 -12.04 1.58
N CYS A 188 6.21 -13.24 1.00
CA CYS A 188 7.13 -13.48 -0.09
C CYS A 188 6.77 -12.58 -1.28
N PRO A 189 7.76 -11.94 -1.93
CA PRO A 189 7.51 -11.03 -3.05
C PRO A 189 6.70 -11.65 -4.18
N GLY A 190 6.93 -12.93 -4.49
CA GLY A 190 6.17 -13.66 -5.49
C GLY A 190 4.71 -13.90 -5.07
N ASP A 191 4.46 -14.03 -3.76
CA ASP A 191 3.09 -14.20 -3.25
C ASP A 191 2.30 -12.91 -3.38
N LEU A 192 2.87 -11.77 -3.00
CA LEU A 192 2.17 -10.49 -3.11
C LEU A 192 1.76 -10.17 -4.55
N GLY A 193 2.66 -10.36 -5.51
CA GLY A 193 2.34 -10.16 -6.92
C GLY A 193 1.22 -11.09 -7.41
N ARG A 194 1.26 -12.38 -7.02
CA ARG A 194 0.19 -13.34 -7.34
C ARG A 194 -1.14 -12.96 -6.70
N TRP A 195 -1.15 -12.55 -5.43
CA TRP A 195 -2.37 -12.12 -4.74
C TRP A 195 -2.98 -10.89 -5.42
N MET A 196 -2.17 -9.89 -5.77
CA MET A 196 -2.65 -8.74 -6.54
C MET A 196 -3.32 -9.17 -7.86
N THR A 197 -2.70 -10.10 -8.59
CA THR A 197 -3.28 -10.62 -9.85
C THR A 197 -4.59 -11.38 -9.62
N GLN A 198 -4.67 -12.18 -8.55
CA GLN A 198 -5.89 -12.89 -8.17
C GLN A 198 -7.05 -11.94 -7.81
N GLU A 199 -6.75 -10.78 -7.23
CA GLU A 199 -7.73 -9.71 -6.94
C GLU A 199 -8.01 -8.81 -8.16
N GLY A 200 -7.64 -9.23 -9.36
CA GLY A 200 -7.94 -8.53 -10.61
C GLY A 200 -7.03 -7.33 -10.89
N ILE A 201 -5.90 -7.21 -10.22
CA ILE A 201 -4.90 -6.20 -10.54
C ILE A 201 -4.03 -6.72 -11.69
N ARG A 202 -4.01 -6.00 -12.80
CA ARG A 202 -3.24 -6.29 -14.01
C ARG A 202 -1.94 -5.49 -14.08
N ASP A 203 -1.03 -5.88 -14.95
CA ASP A 203 0.25 -5.21 -15.21
C ASP A 203 1.08 -5.00 -13.95
N VAL A 204 1.03 -5.96 -13.03
CA VAL A 204 1.75 -5.88 -11.76
C VAL A 204 3.26 -5.85 -12.01
N ARG A 205 3.88 -4.72 -11.67
CA ARG A 205 5.31 -4.49 -11.77
C ARG A 205 5.92 -4.38 -10.39
N ARG A 206 7.08 -4.98 -10.21
CA ARG A 206 7.88 -4.87 -9.00
C ARG A 206 9.03 -3.89 -9.22
N GLN A 207 9.19 -2.93 -8.32
CA GLN A 207 10.24 -1.92 -8.36
C GLN A 207 11.01 -1.92 -7.05
N LEU A 208 12.33 -1.72 -7.12
CA LEU A 208 13.17 -1.48 -5.95
C LEU A 208 13.02 -0.01 -5.53
N LEU A 209 13.01 0.23 -4.21
CA LEU A 209 12.92 1.59 -3.68
C LEU A 209 14.28 2.26 -3.62
N GLY A 210 14.37 3.48 -4.15
CA GLY A 210 15.43 4.42 -3.85
C GLY A 210 16.78 4.21 -4.54
N SER A 211 17.73 5.07 -4.19
CA SER A 211 19.10 5.08 -4.68
C SER A 211 20.00 4.08 -3.94
N ALA A 212 21.16 3.73 -4.55
CA ALA A 212 22.10 2.71 -4.07
C ALA A 212 22.58 2.88 -2.60
N TRP A 213 22.51 4.07 -2.05
CA TRP A 213 23.18 4.45 -0.81
C TRP A 213 22.29 4.51 0.44
N ARG A 214 20.96 4.19 0.35
CA ARG A 214 20.08 4.28 1.51
C ARG A 214 19.44 2.93 1.87
N PRO A 215 19.30 2.62 3.19
CA PRO A 215 18.79 1.33 3.65
C PRO A 215 17.40 0.96 3.08
N ALA A 216 16.50 1.93 2.88
CA ALA A 216 15.15 1.69 2.33
C ALA A 216 15.15 0.87 1.03
N ARG A 217 16.14 1.06 0.15
CA ARG A 217 16.28 0.28 -1.09
C ARG A 217 16.49 -1.21 -0.83
N TRP A 218 17.29 -1.53 0.18
CA TRP A 218 17.64 -2.91 0.48
C TRP A 218 16.55 -3.61 1.30
N LEU A 219 15.79 -2.82 2.06
CA LEU A 219 14.79 -3.32 3.00
C LEU A 219 13.42 -3.51 2.34
N SER A 220 13.09 -2.75 1.29
CA SER A 220 11.73 -2.69 0.77
C SER A 220 11.66 -2.68 -0.76
N GLN A 221 10.49 -2.99 -1.27
CA GLN A 221 10.15 -3.00 -2.69
C GLN A 221 8.71 -2.55 -2.88
N ALA A 222 8.40 -1.95 -4.01
CA ALA A 222 7.06 -1.55 -4.40
C ALA A 222 6.47 -2.52 -5.42
N PHE A 223 5.18 -2.77 -5.31
CA PHE A 223 4.36 -3.43 -6.30
C PHE A 223 3.33 -2.43 -6.81
N VAL A 224 3.24 -2.30 -8.11
CA VAL A 224 2.38 -1.32 -8.78
C VAL A 224 1.59 -2.02 -9.86
N GLY A 225 0.27 -1.85 -9.87
CA GLY A 225 -0.59 -2.43 -10.90
C GLY A 225 -1.91 -1.69 -11.01
N ARG A 226 -2.71 -2.00 -12.04
CA ARG A 226 -4.02 -1.39 -12.28
C ARG A 226 -5.13 -2.40 -12.13
N LYS A 227 -6.25 -1.98 -11.55
CA LYS A 227 -7.46 -2.81 -11.53
C LYS A 227 -7.99 -2.99 -12.95
N GLY A 228 -8.22 -4.23 -13.36
CA GLY A 228 -8.83 -4.54 -14.65
C GLY A 228 -10.23 -3.93 -14.78
N SER A 229 -10.66 -3.65 -16.01
CA SER A 229 -12.07 -3.35 -16.31
C SER A 229 -12.93 -4.58 -16.03
N SER A 230 -14.14 -4.39 -15.55
CA SER A 230 -15.10 -5.51 -15.45
C SER A 230 -15.49 -5.95 -16.87
N ARG A 231 -15.67 -7.25 -17.08
CA ARG A 231 -16.13 -7.80 -18.39
C ARG A 231 -17.40 -7.12 -18.94
N ARG A 232 -18.22 -6.49 -18.09
CA ARG A 232 -19.41 -5.74 -18.50
C ARG A 232 -19.07 -4.43 -19.23
N GLU A 233 -17.99 -3.74 -18.87
CA GLU A 233 -17.60 -2.48 -19.53
C GLU A 233 -16.98 -2.72 -20.90
N GLU A 234 -16.29 -3.84 -21.10
CA GLU A 234 -15.77 -4.23 -22.43
C GLU A 234 -16.90 -4.56 -23.42
N GLN A 235 -17.98 -5.19 -22.98
CA GLN A 235 -19.15 -5.47 -23.85
C GLN A 235 -19.93 -4.22 -24.25
N THR A 236 -20.00 -3.20 -23.39
CA THR A 236 -20.74 -1.97 -23.69
C THR A 236 -19.99 -1.08 -24.69
N SER A 237 -18.67 -1.14 -24.74
CA SER A 237 -17.87 -0.35 -25.69
C SER A 237 -18.00 -0.87 -27.15
N TRP A 238 -18.31 -2.15 -27.35
CA TRP A 238 -18.52 -2.72 -28.67
C TRP A 238 -19.90 -2.38 -29.26
N VAL A 239 -20.90 -2.11 -28.42
CA VAL A 239 -22.27 -1.81 -28.87
C VAL A 239 -22.41 -0.36 -29.35
N VAL A 240 -21.59 0.57 -28.88
CA VAL A 240 -21.65 1.98 -29.29
C VAL A 240 -20.83 2.28 -30.56
N GLY A 241 -19.95 1.37 -30.97
CA GLY A 241 -19.09 1.54 -32.15
C GLY A 241 -19.68 1.04 -33.49
N SER A 242 -20.85 0.39 -33.49
CA SER A 242 -21.45 -0.20 -34.69
C SER A 242 -22.68 0.54 -35.24
N ALA A 243 -22.92 1.78 -34.80
CA ALA A 243 -23.97 2.65 -35.34
C ALA A 243 -23.35 3.90 -35.96
N LYS A 244 -22.68 3.73 -37.10
CA LYS A 244 -22.44 4.77 -38.12
C LYS A 244 -22.30 4.12 -39.48
#